data_25ed7e681181d14acf9ce17acceb41f6
#
_entry.id   25ed7e681181d14acf9ce17acceb41f6
#
_cell.length_a   1.000
_cell.length_b   1.000
_cell.length_c   1.000
_cell.angle_alpha   90.00
_cell.angle_beta   90.00
_cell.angle_gamma   90.00
#
_symmetry.space_group_name_H-M   'P 1'
#
loop_
_entity.id
_entity.type
_entity.pdbx_description
1 polymer ?
#
loop_
_entity_poly.entity_id
_entity_poly.type
_entity_poly.pdbx_seq_one_letter_code
_entity_poly.pdbx_strand_id
1 'polypeptide(L)'
;MSYRLALFALFVLLGNLAHADALPMRDATRGELLYSLHCIACHTTQIHWRDKQLVTDPASLQSEVNRWQEIAKLGWTESDVAEVARYLNALHYHY
;
A
#
# COMPACT_ATOMS: atom_id res chain seq x y z
N MET A 1 30.11 -6.69 -44.61
CA MET A 1 29.28 -7.69 -43.87
C MET A 1 29.42 -7.63 -42.36
N SER A 2 30.58 -7.29 -41.84
CA SER A 2 30.80 -7.18 -40.39
C SER A 2 30.04 -6.01 -39.70
N TYR A 3 29.76 -4.93 -40.40
CA TYR A 3 29.02 -3.78 -39.86
C TYR A 3 27.53 -4.04 -39.65
N ARG A 4 26.93 -4.98 -40.38
CA ARG A 4 25.53 -5.38 -40.19
C ARG A 4 25.33 -6.17 -38.90
N LEU A 5 26.29 -7.02 -38.55
CA LEU A 5 26.29 -7.74 -37.28
C LEU A 5 26.58 -6.81 -36.09
N ALA A 6 27.44 -5.83 -36.26
CA ALA A 6 27.73 -4.84 -35.22
C ALA A 6 26.53 -3.93 -34.93
N LEU A 7 25.76 -3.52 -35.95
CA LEU A 7 24.53 -2.76 -35.80
C LEU A 7 23.43 -3.56 -35.08
N PHE A 8 23.36 -4.87 -35.36
CA PHE A 8 22.37 -5.73 -34.69
C PHE A 8 22.70 -5.93 -33.21
N ALA A 9 23.99 -6.12 -32.90
CA ALA A 9 24.46 -6.23 -31.52
C ALA A 9 24.23 -4.94 -30.72
N LEU A 10 24.42 -3.78 -31.35
CA LEU A 10 24.16 -2.48 -30.72
C LEU A 10 22.67 -2.26 -30.43
N PHE A 11 21.78 -2.73 -31.31
CA PHE A 11 20.34 -2.61 -31.13
C PHE A 11 19.83 -3.48 -29.98
N VAL A 12 20.39 -4.69 -29.81
CA VAL A 12 20.07 -5.59 -28.70
C VAL A 12 20.55 -5.02 -27.36
N LEU A 13 21.70 -4.39 -27.32
CA LEU A 13 22.24 -3.73 -26.13
C LEU A 13 21.38 -2.51 -25.72
N LEU A 14 20.89 -1.73 -26.66
CA LEU A 14 20.02 -0.59 -26.40
C LEU A 14 18.63 -1.03 -25.91
N GLY A 15 18.12 -2.15 -26.40
CA GLY A 15 16.86 -2.73 -25.93
C GLY A 15 16.91 -3.19 -24.47
N ASN A 16 18.04 -3.72 -24.03
CA ASN A 16 18.22 -4.12 -22.61
C ASN A 16 18.36 -2.94 -21.67
N LEU A 17 18.91 -1.82 -22.11
CA LEU A 17 19.03 -0.59 -21.30
C LEU A 17 17.66 0.08 -21.09
N ALA A 18 16.71 -0.05 -22.01
CA ALA A 18 15.38 0.51 -21.86
C ALA A 18 14.57 -0.12 -20.71
N HIS A 19 14.87 -1.37 -20.31
CA HIS A 19 14.25 -2.01 -19.14
C HIS A 19 14.86 -1.55 -17.80
N ALA A 20 16.06 -1.03 -17.79
CA ALA A 20 16.72 -0.56 -16.58
C ALA A 20 16.23 0.82 -16.10
N ASP A 21 15.55 1.58 -16.95
CA ASP A 21 15.04 2.91 -16.66
C ASP A 21 13.66 2.92 -15.96
N ALA A 22 13.02 1.77 -15.83
CA ALA A 22 11.84 1.63 -15.00
C ALA A 22 12.27 1.65 -13.53
N LEU A 23 12.59 2.85 -13.00
CA LEU A 23 12.83 3.03 -11.58
C LEU A 23 11.55 2.66 -10.83
N PRO A 24 11.64 1.71 -9.87
CA PRO A 24 10.50 1.43 -9.05
C PRO A 24 10.16 2.71 -8.27
N MET A 25 9.00 3.30 -8.55
CA MET A 25 8.40 4.21 -7.61
C MET A 25 8.20 3.41 -6.31
N ARG A 26 8.44 4.06 -5.16
CA ARG A 26 8.17 3.43 -3.88
C ARG A 26 6.77 2.84 -3.93
N ASP A 27 6.69 1.52 -3.85
CA ASP A 27 5.41 0.83 -3.78
C ASP A 27 4.77 1.15 -2.43
N ALA A 28 3.59 1.78 -2.46
CA ALA A 28 2.77 1.90 -1.29
C ALA A 28 2.41 0.49 -0.81
N THR A 29 2.41 0.28 0.51
CA THR A 29 1.95 -1.00 1.06
C THR A 29 0.49 -1.23 0.67
N ARG A 30 0.08 -2.48 0.62
CA ARG A 30 -1.33 -2.82 0.34
C ARG A 30 -2.28 -2.15 1.36
N GLY A 31 -1.90 -2.13 2.65
CA GLY A 31 -2.69 -1.47 3.68
C GLY A 31 -2.83 0.02 3.45
N GLU A 32 -1.78 0.69 3.05
CA GLU A 32 -1.80 2.12 2.70
C GLU A 32 -2.75 2.39 1.54
N LEU A 33 -2.69 1.58 0.47
CA LEU A 33 -3.57 1.73 -0.69
C LEU A 33 -5.04 1.51 -0.33
N LEU A 34 -5.36 0.46 0.40
CA LEU A 34 -6.73 0.15 0.81
C LEU A 34 -7.31 1.26 1.71
N TYR A 35 -6.53 1.74 2.68
CA TYR A 35 -6.95 2.82 3.56
C TYR A 35 -7.17 4.12 2.79
N SER A 36 -6.25 4.50 1.93
CA SER A 36 -6.31 5.74 1.16
C SER A 36 -7.48 5.77 0.18
N LEU A 37 -7.81 4.61 -0.42
CA LEU A 37 -8.90 4.53 -1.39
C LEU A 37 -10.29 4.50 -0.75
N HIS A 38 -10.42 3.94 0.46
CA HIS A 38 -11.72 3.61 1.03
C HIS A 38 -12.07 4.32 2.34
N CYS A 39 -11.09 4.79 3.09
CA CYS A 39 -11.30 5.28 4.46
C CYS A 39 -11.05 6.76 4.63
N ILE A 40 -10.08 7.32 3.92
CA ILE A 40 -9.60 8.69 4.18
C ILE A 40 -10.65 9.76 3.83
N ALA A 41 -11.59 9.46 2.95
CA ALA A 41 -12.68 10.38 2.62
C ALA A 41 -13.59 10.70 3.82
N CYS A 42 -13.74 9.73 4.72
CA CYS A 42 -14.55 9.87 5.94
C CYS A 42 -13.69 10.00 7.20
N HIS A 43 -12.48 9.45 7.18
CA HIS A 43 -11.56 9.44 8.30
C HIS A 43 -10.34 10.29 8.01
N THR A 44 -10.23 11.41 8.70
CA THR A 44 -9.04 12.26 8.68
C THR A 44 -8.03 11.78 9.75
N THR A 45 -6.80 12.29 9.69
CA THR A 45 -5.78 11.99 10.70
C THR A 45 -6.25 12.29 12.12
N GLN A 46 -7.06 13.33 12.31
CA GLN A 46 -7.55 13.77 13.62
C GLN A 46 -8.39 12.71 14.34
N ILE A 47 -9.07 11.82 13.62
CA ILE A 47 -9.86 10.77 14.27
C ILE A 47 -8.99 9.81 15.09
N HIS A 48 -7.71 9.67 14.74
CA HIS A 48 -6.75 8.83 15.47
C HIS A 48 -6.15 9.52 16.70
N TRP A 49 -6.44 10.81 16.91
CA TRP A 49 -5.92 11.62 18.01
C TRP A 49 -6.94 11.85 19.12
N ARG A 50 -8.05 11.16 19.09
CA ARG A 50 -9.11 11.34 20.12
C ARG A 50 -8.61 10.92 21.50
N ASP A 51 -8.97 11.69 22.54
CA ASP A 51 -8.66 11.38 23.94
C ASP A 51 -9.23 10.05 24.40
N LYS A 52 -10.38 9.66 23.86
CA LYS A 52 -11.01 8.34 24.08
C LYS A 52 -10.78 7.46 22.87
N GLN A 53 -9.67 6.74 22.86
CA GLN A 53 -9.38 5.77 21.84
C GLN A 53 -10.15 4.47 22.10
N LEU A 54 -10.85 3.99 21.08
CA LEU A 54 -11.46 2.66 21.09
C LEU A 54 -10.40 1.56 20.91
N VAL A 55 -9.28 1.91 20.29
CA VAL A 55 -8.16 1.04 20.02
C VAL A 55 -7.13 1.16 21.13
N THR A 56 -6.80 0.04 21.75
CA THR A 56 -5.86 -0.03 22.88
C THR A 56 -4.69 -1.01 22.66
N ASP A 57 -4.79 -1.86 21.65
CA ASP A 57 -3.81 -2.88 21.30
C ASP A 57 -3.94 -3.29 19.83
N PRO A 58 -3.03 -4.11 19.28
CA PRO A 58 -3.14 -4.55 17.89
C PRO A 58 -4.42 -5.32 17.56
N ALA A 59 -4.92 -6.12 18.48
CA ALA A 59 -6.15 -6.90 18.28
C ALA A 59 -7.39 -6.01 18.18
N SER A 60 -7.51 -5.02 19.05
CA SER A 60 -8.63 -4.06 19.00
C SER A 60 -8.55 -3.16 17.76
N LEU A 61 -7.34 -2.82 17.30
CA LEU A 61 -7.16 -2.10 16.05
C LEU A 61 -7.68 -2.91 14.86
N GLN A 62 -7.34 -4.17 14.78
CA GLN A 62 -7.81 -5.06 13.71
C GLN A 62 -9.32 -5.23 13.75
N SER A 63 -9.90 -5.39 14.93
CA SER A 63 -11.35 -5.48 15.11
C SER A 63 -12.07 -4.22 14.67
N GLU A 64 -11.51 -3.06 14.97
CA GLU A 64 -12.08 -1.78 14.57
C GLU A 64 -12.00 -1.56 13.05
N VAL A 65 -10.89 -1.91 12.42
CA VAL A 65 -10.76 -1.88 10.95
C VAL A 65 -11.80 -2.80 10.31
N ASN A 66 -11.98 -4.01 10.85
CA ASN A 66 -12.98 -4.93 10.34
C ASN A 66 -14.40 -4.38 10.49
N ARG A 67 -14.71 -3.76 11.61
CA ARG A 67 -16.03 -3.14 11.85
C ARG A 67 -16.33 -2.08 10.79
N TRP A 68 -15.40 -1.21 10.49
CA TRP A 68 -15.59 -0.14 9.50
C TRP A 68 -15.70 -0.65 8.08
N GLN A 69 -14.92 -1.66 7.70
CA GLN A 69 -15.03 -2.23 6.37
C GLN A 69 -16.37 -2.95 6.17
N GLU A 70 -16.93 -3.58 7.21
CA GLU A 70 -18.27 -4.17 7.17
C GLU A 70 -19.34 -3.10 7.02
N ILE A 71 -19.26 -2.01 7.78
CA ILE A 71 -20.20 -0.88 7.69
C ILE A 71 -20.17 -0.27 6.28
N ALA A 72 -18.99 -0.10 5.72
CA ALA A 72 -18.79 0.45 4.38
C ALA A 72 -19.05 -0.58 3.26
N LYS A 73 -19.29 -1.84 3.60
CA LYS A 73 -19.56 -2.95 2.65
C LYS A 73 -18.44 -3.14 1.63
N LEU A 74 -17.19 -3.09 2.08
CA LEU A 74 -16.03 -3.23 1.21
C LEU A 74 -15.74 -4.68 0.83
N GLY A 75 -16.22 -5.65 1.60
CA GLY A 75 -15.98 -7.06 1.33
C GLY A 75 -14.52 -7.48 1.51
N TRP A 76 -13.78 -6.83 2.39
CA TRP A 76 -12.38 -7.14 2.62
C TRP A 76 -12.19 -8.52 3.23
N THR A 77 -11.12 -9.18 2.82
CA THR A 77 -10.67 -10.42 3.45
C THR A 77 -10.02 -10.13 4.80
N GLU A 78 -9.83 -11.17 5.59
CA GLU A 78 -9.07 -11.07 6.85
C GLU A 78 -7.65 -10.54 6.62
N SER A 79 -7.03 -10.93 5.51
CA SER A 79 -5.72 -10.44 5.10
C SER A 79 -5.75 -8.93 4.79
N ASP A 80 -6.77 -8.46 4.11
CA ASP A 80 -6.94 -7.02 3.82
C ASP A 80 -7.08 -6.22 5.11
N VAL A 81 -7.90 -6.68 6.03
CA VAL A 81 -8.09 -6.06 7.35
C VAL A 81 -6.77 -6.01 8.12
N ALA A 82 -6.02 -7.10 8.14
CA ALA A 82 -4.72 -7.17 8.82
C ALA A 82 -3.70 -6.20 8.19
N GLU A 83 -3.67 -6.07 6.89
CA GLU A 83 -2.77 -5.14 6.19
C GLU A 83 -3.10 -3.68 6.50
N VAL A 84 -4.36 -3.30 6.52
CA VAL A 84 -4.79 -1.95 6.90
C VAL A 84 -4.49 -1.68 8.36
N ALA A 85 -4.76 -2.62 9.26
CA ALA A 85 -4.44 -2.49 10.67
C ALA A 85 -2.93 -2.30 10.90
N ARG A 86 -2.10 -3.05 10.19
CA ARG A 86 -0.64 -2.91 10.26
C ARG A 86 -0.18 -1.52 9.80
N TYR A 87 -0.72 -1.03 8.71
CA TYR A 87 -0.44 0.31 8.19
C TYR A 87 -0.81 1.39 9.20
N LEU A 88 -2.01 1.34 9.76
CA LEU A 88 -2.48 2.30 10.75
C LEU A 88 -1.68 2.24 12.04
N ASN A 89 -1.27 1.05 12.47
CA ASN A 89 -0.43 0.88 13.65
C ASN A 89 0.94 1.53 13.47
N ALA A 90 1.55 1.34 12.31
CA ALA A 90 2.85 1.94 12.00
C ALA A 90 2.76 3.48 11.95
N LEU A 91 1.65 4.03 11.48
CA LEU A 91 1.48 5.46 11.26
C LEU A 91 0.99 6.21 12.49
N HIS A 92 0.05 5.65 13.26
CA HIS A 92 -0.67 6.39 14.30
C HIS A 92 -0.58 5.80 15.71
N TYR A 93 -0.67 4.46 15.85
CA TYR A 93 -0.87 3.83 17.16
C TYR A 93 0.42 3.32 17.79
N HIS A 94 1.29 2.69 17.04
CA HIS A 94 2.61 2.20 17.49
C HIS A 94 2.55 1.15 18.61
N TYR A 95 1.59 0.26 18.54
CA TYR A 95 1.45 -0.85 19.50
C TYR A 95 2.45 -1.98 19.27
#